data_1b89a6404bb7335391ad1dc73d8b5c64
#
_entry.id   1b89a6404bb7335391ad1dc73d8b5c64
#
_cell.length_a   1.000
_cell.length_b   1.000
_cell.length_c   1.000
_cell.angle_alpha   90.00
_cell.angle_beta   90.00
_cell.angle_gamma   90.00
#
_symmetry.space_group_name_H-M   'P 1'
#
loop_
_entity.id
_entity.type
_entity.pdbx_description
1 polymer ?
#
loop_
_entity_poly.entity_id
_entity_poly.type
_entity_poly.pdbx_seq_one_letter_code
_entity_poly.pdbx_strand_id
1 'polypeptide(L)'
;MAKEKSTSKKGKPKKARIQSDENSGLIRARSALMERSTSKKGKPKKVKKGPRLSIGDIPVHKGHLVTGKEKPKIGVYVCDCGLNIASVVNCKKVTEFASKLKDVVIARENKYTCSDSGQEEIKQDIKELDLDRVVVASCSPRLHEPTFRKCIEAAGLNRYMFEMANIREHCSWVHEDKEKATEKAKDLVAMAVSKARHLMPLPKIRSPVTKKALVIGAGVAGIQSALDLADMGFKTYLVEKNPSIGGHMAMLDKTFPTIDCSICILGPKMSDVGNHPNIELLAYSEVESVQGYIGNFRVKVRKKARYTNEDCNGCGECWEVCPVICKNEFDRGTGPRKACYIPFPQAVPMRATIDKDS
;
A
#
# COMPACT_ATOMS: atom_id res chain seq x y z
N MET A 1 -62.35 -6.17 -63.47
CA MET A 1 -61.58 -5.56 -64.59
C MET A 1 -60.67 -4.48 -63.97
N ALA A 2 -59.46 -4.38 -64.45
CA ALA A 2 -58.40 -3.38 -64.23
C ALA A 2 -57.57 -3.50 -62.99
N LYS A 3 -56.37 -3.99 -63.23
CA LYS A 3 -55.18 -3.98 -62.38
C LYS A 3 -54.52 -2.54 -62.45
N GLU A 4 -54.20 -1.99 -61.33
CA GLU A 4 -53.14 -0.97 -61.26
C GLU A 4 -52.02 -1.39 -60.38
N LYS A 5 -50.85 -1.48 -60.98
CA LYS A 5 -49.56 -1.73 -60.32
C LYS A 5 -48.96 -0.41 -59.78
N SER A 6 -48.80 -0.31 -58.50
CA SER A 6 -47.99 0.75 -57.91
C SER A 6 -46.69 0.13 -57.44
N THR A 7 -45.56 0.52 -58.03
CA THR A 7 -44.22 0.17 -57.70
C THR A 7 -43.69 1.10 -56.59
N SER A 8 -43.62 0.60 -55.38
CA SER A 8 -42.96 1.29 -54.26
C SER A 8 -41.50 0.87 -54.17
N LYS A 9 -40.59 1.82 -54.48
CA LYS A 9 -39.16 1.69 -54.27
C LYS A 9 -38.85 1.68 -52.79
N LYS A 10 -38.36 0.51 -52.27
CA LYS A 10 -37.81 0.37 -50.94
C LYS A 10 -36.48 1.12 -50.85
N GLY A 11 -36.46 2.27 -50.22
CA GLY A 11 -35.26 2.93 -49.77
C GLY A 11 -34.66 2.16 -48.57
N LYS A 12 -33.41 1.71 -48.68
CA LYS A 12 -32.68 1.11 -47.58
C LYS A 12 -32.40 2.20 -46.53
N PRO A 13 -32.58 1.90 -45.22
CA PRO A 13 -32.22 2.85 -44.17
C PRO A 13 -30.68 3.00 -44.13
N LYS A 14 -30.21 4.24 -44.20
CA LYS A 14 -28.80 4.57 -43.95
C LYS A 14 -28.47 4.22 -42.49
N LYS A 15 -27.54 3.27 -42.31
CA LYS A 15 -26.94 3.01 -40.98
C LYS A 15 -26.30 4.29 -40.49
N ALA A 16 -26.90 4.91 -39.49
CA ALA A 16 -26.25 5.95 -38.70
C ALA A 16 -25.09 5.28 -37.95
N ARG A 17 -23.88 5.67 -38.31
CA ARG A 17 -22.64 5.24 -37.66
C ARG A 17 -22.54 6.05 -36.37
N ILE A 18 -23.03 5.47 -35.28
CA ILE A 18 -22.79 6.05 -33.94
C ILE A 18 -21.29 5.87 -33.65
N GLN A 19 -20.55 6.95 -33.71
CA GLN A 19 -19.21 6.99 -33.13
C GLN A 19 -19.38 6.90 -31.61
N SER A 20 -18.93 5.80 -31.05
CA SER A 20 -18.77 5.65 -29.60
C SER A 20 -17.63 6.56 -29.15
N ASP A 21 -17.95 7.72 -28.61
CA ASP A 21 -16.98 8.53 -27.89
C ASP A 21 -16.61 7.81 -26.58
N GLU A 22 -15.55 7.02 -26.65
CA GLU A 22 -14.89 6.46 -25.47
C GLU A 22 -14.20 7.60 -24.70
N ASN A 23 -14.92 8.18 -23.76
CA ASN A 23 -14.36 9.14 -22.81
C ASN A 23 -13.48 8.40 -21.80
N SER A 24 -12.30 7.96 -22.21
CA SER A 24 -11.27 7.42 -21.32
C SER A 24 -10.45 8.55 -20.72
N GLY A 25 -10.79 8.95 -19.48
CA GLY A 25 -10.02 9.92 -18.72
C GLY A 25 -8.71 9.30 -18.21
N LEU A 26 -7.58 9.79 -18.72
CA LEU A 26 -6.26 9.45 -18.21
C LEU A 26 -5.88 10.39 -17.06
N ILE A 27 -5.82 9.88 -15.84
CA ILE A 27 -5.31 10.63 -14.70
C ILE A 27 -3.81 10.39 -14.60
N ARG A 28 -3.03 11.42 -14.93
CA ARG A 28 -1.58 11.43 -14.73
C ARG A 28 -1.27 12.07 -13.39
N ALA A 29 -0.89 11.27 -12.38
CA ALA A 29 -0.30 11.79 -11.16
C ALA A 29 1.16 12.18 -11.43
N ARG A 30 1.39 13.37 -12.01
CA ARG A 30 2.71 14.00 -12.10
C ARG A 30 2.65 15.34 -11.38
N SER A 31 3.66 15.61 -10.56
CA SER A 31 3.94 16.99 -10.15
C SER A 31 4.41 17.75 -11.36
N ALA A 32 3.64 18.68 -11.83
CA ALA A 32 4.00 19.94 -12.45
C ALA A 32 2.86 20.41 -13.34
N LEU A 33 2.41 21.61 -13.06
CA LEU A 33 1.82 22.62 -13.94
C LEU A 33 0.95 22.10 -15.09
N MET A 34 -0.34 22.23 -14.88
CA MET A 34 -1.34 22.15 -15.91
C MET A 34 -1.35 23.48 -16.67
N GLU A 35 -0.43 23.63 -17.62
CA GLU A 35 -0.59 24.65 -18.66
C GLU A 35 -1.55 24.12 -19.72
N ARG A 36 -2.62 24.87 -19.95
CA ARG A 36 -3.49 24.71 -21.13
C ARG A 36 -2.66 24.96 -22.38
N SER A 37 -2.31 23.92 -23.12
CA SER A 37 -1.72 24.05 -24.43
C SER A 37 -2.69 23.53 -25.49
N THR A 38 -3.12 24.45 -26.32
CA THR A 38 -3.76 24.21 -27.61
C THR A 38 -2.87 23.37 -28.51
N SER A 39 -3.48 22.45 -29.20
CA SER A 39 -2.93 21.46 -30.13
C SER A 39 -1.77 21.92 -31.01
N LYS A 40 -0.60 21.30 -30.86
CA LYS A 40 0.37 21.02 -31.94
C LYS A 40 0.94 19.63 -31.71
N LYS A 41 0.81 18.74 -32.71
CA LYS A 41 1.38 17.40 -32.74
C LYS A 41 2.91 17.48 -32.62
N GLY A 42 3.45 17.30 -31.41
CA GLY A 42 4.88 17.20 -31.16
C GLY A 42 5.27 15.72 -30.99
N LYS A 43 6.38 15.32 -31.62
CA LYS A 43 6.99 14.00 -31.49
C LYS A 43 7.21 13.63 -30.00
N PRO A 44 7.09 12.36 -29.59
CA PRO A 44 7.26 11.97 -28.19
C PRO A 44 8.66 12.35 -27.70
N LYS A 45 8.74 13.21 -26.71
CA LYS A 45 10.00 13.56 -26.04
C LYS A 45 10.56 12.31 -25.37
N LYS A 46 11.78 11.95 -25.72
CA LYS A 46 12.55 10.89 -25.05
C LYS A 46 12.57 11.16 -23.55
N VAL A 47 12.07 10.22 -22.75
CA VAL A 47 12.16 10.26 -21.29
C VAL A 47 13.65 10.30 -20.95
N LYS A 48 14.11 11.41 -20.35
CA LYS A 48 15.47 11.48 -19.82
C LYS A 48 15.59 10.37 -18.78
N LYS A 49 16.47 9.40 -19.02
CA LYS A 49 16.88 8.44 -17.99
C LYS A 49 17.41 9.26 -16.82
N GLY A 50 16.88 9.04 -15.63
CA GLY A 50 17.41 9.66 -14.41
C GLY A 50 18.91 9.42 -14.29
N PRO A 51 19.64 10.25 -13.52
CA PRO A 51 21.07 10.10 -13.37
C PRO A 51 21.39 8.67 -12.95
N ARG A 52 22.25 7.97 -13.71
CA ARG A 52 22.88 6.75 -13.23
C ARG A 52 23.80 7.18 -12.12
N LEU A 53 23.42 6.89 -10.87
CA LEU A 53 24.34 6.99 -9.74
C LEU A 53 25.51 6.03 -10.05
N SER A 54 26.69 6.57 -10.26
CA SER A 54 27.91 5.76 -10.26
C SER A 54 28.21 5.36 -8.82
N ILE A 55 28.78 4.18 -8.62
CA ILE A 55 29.14 3.66 -7.29
C ILE A 55 30.06 4.63 -6.52
N GLY A 56 30.74 5.56 -7.23
CA GLY A 56 31.61 6.59 -6.65
C GLY A 56 30.91 7.79 -6.02
N ASP A 57 29.59 8.02 -6.28
CA ASP A 57 28.85 9.19 -5.78
C ASP A 57 28.08 8.92 -4.49
N ILE A 58 28.33 7.77 -3.85
CA ILE A 58 27.68 7.39 -2.59
C ILE A 58 28.47 8.02 -1.46
N PRO A 59 27.90 8.94 -0.67
CA PRO A 59 28.55 9.40 0.55
C PRO A 59 28.69 8.20 1.49
N VAL A 60 29.90 7.70 1.61
CA VAL A 60 30.25 6.61 2.51
C VAL A 60 30.21 7.19 3.92
N HIS A 61 29.06 7.06 4.62
CA HIS A 61 29.09 7.08 6.07
C HIS A 61 29.99 5.91 6.48
N LYS A 62 30.95 6.20 7.40
CA LYS A 62 31.95 5.26 7.91
C LYS A 62 31.34 3.87 8.16
N GLY A 63 31.34 3.05 7.21
CA GLY A 63 31.17 1.64 7.16
C GLY A 63 32.06 1.31 5.97
N HIS A 64 33.27 0.91 6.23
CA HIS A 64 34.25 0.66 5.19
C HIS A 64 33.58 -0.24 4.13
N LEU A 65 33.62 0.19 2.88
CA LEU A 65 33.59 -0.75 1.76
C LEU A 65 34.72 -1.74 2.06
N VAL A 66 34.36 -2.89 2.63
CA VAL A 66 35.33 -3.95 2.83
C VAL A 66 35.74 -4.40 1.43
N THR A 67 36.73 -3.71 0.90
CA THR A 67 37.48 -4.21 -0.24
C THR A 67 38.07 -5.52 0.26
N GLY A 68 37.67 -6.66 -0.26
CA GLY A 68 37.91 -8.06 0.12
C GLY A 68 39.21 -8.49 0.84
N LYS A 69 39.88 -7.61 1.57
CA LYS A 69 41.12 -7.83 2.30
C LYS A 69 40.99 -7.66 3.83
N GLU A 70 39.96 -6.97 4.35
CA GLU A 70 39.78 -6.81 5.79
C GLU A 70 38.84 -7.87 6.35
N LYS A 71 39.24 -8.50 7.47
CA LYS A 71 38.42 -9.47 8.17
C LYS A 71 37.22 -8.73 8.82
N PRO A 72 35.98 -9.18 8.64
CA PRO A 72 34.83 -8.58 9.28
C PRO A 72 34.97 -8.60 10.82
N LYS A 73 34.50 -7.55 11.49
CA LYS A 73 34.41 -7.45 12.94
C LYS A 73 32.95 -7.54 13.36
N ILE A 74 32.51 -8.70 13.83
CA ILE A 74 31.11 -8.98 14.12
C ILE A 74 30.85 -8.96 15.63
N GLY A 75 29.85 -8.16 16.07
CA GLY A 75 29.28 -8.27 17.40
C GLY A 75 28.03 -9.16 17.39
N VAL A 76 27.94 -10.10 18.33
CA VAL A 76 26.81 -11.00 18.50
C VAL A 76 26.11 -10.75 19.83
N TYR A 77 24.81 -10.55 19.84
CA TYR A 77 24.02 -10.27 21.04
C TYR A 77 22.89 -11.29 21.14
N VAL A 78 22.93 -12.10 22.20
CA VAL A 78 21.96 -13.14 22.47
C VAL A 78 20.96 -12.65 23.51
N CYS A 79 19.68 -12.64 23.15
CA CYS A 79 18.61 -12.14 24.01
C CYS A 79 17.94 -13.27 24.76
N ASP A 80 17.85 -13.15 26.09
CA ASP A 80 17.09 -14.12 26.92
C ASP A 80 15.58 -13.98 26.71
N CYS A 81 15.10 -12.77 26.46
CA CYS A 81 13.68 -12.43 26.35
C CYS A 81 12.85 -12.99 27.52
N GLY A 82 13.38 -13.01 28.71
CA GLY A 82 12.79 -13.58 29.91
C GLY A 82 12.38 -15.04 29.71
N LEU A 83 11.13 -15.38 29.98
CA LEU A 83 10.63 -16.75 29.84
C LEU A 83 10.46 -17.21 28.38
N ASN A 84 10.43 -16.29 27.42
CA ASN A 84 10.16 -16.65 26.03
C ASN A 84 11.30 -17.39 25.32
N ILE A 85 12.55 -17.14 25.72
CA ILE A 85 13.73 -17.78 25.14
C ILE A 85 14.48 -18.58 26.22
N ALA A 86 14.90 -17.93 27.30
CA ALA A 86 15.75 -18.54 28.32
C ALA A 86 15.09 -19.66 29.10
N SER A 87 13.76 -19.81 29.05
CA SER A 87 13.08 -20.96 29.65
C SER A 87 13.45 -22.30 28.98
N VAL A 88 13.78 -22.25 27.68
CA VAL A 88 14.04 -23.43 26.85
C VAL A 88 15.45 -23.43 26.26
N VAL A 89 15.99 -22.26 25.89
CA VAL A 89 17.34 -22.13 25.33
C VAL A 89 18.32 -21.69 26.40
N ASN A 90 19.46 -22.36 26.50
CA ASN A 90 20.55 -21.91 27.34
C ASN A 90 21.35 -20.80 26.63
N CYS A 91 20.94 -19.54 26.86
CA CYS A 91 21.49 -18.37 26.17
C CYS A 91 22.99 -18.21 26.46
N LYS A 92 23.45 -18.53 27.66
CA LYS A 92 24.87 -18.51 28.01
C LYS A 92 25.71 -19.44 27.15
N LYS A 93 25.27 -20.72 26.98
CA LYS A 93 25.97 -21.67 26.10
C LYS A 93 25.95 -21.20 24.63
N VAL A 94 24.88 -20.54 24.18
CA VAL A 94 24.80 -19.99 22.83
C VAL A 94 25.78 -18.82 22.66
N THR A 95 25.90 -17.95 23.65
CA THR A 95 26.86 -16.83 23.68
C THR A 95 28.30 -17.31 23.68
N GLU A 96 28.63 -18.30 24.55
CA GLU A 96 29.94 -18.92 24.57
C GLU A 96 30.31 -19.60 23.24
N PHE A 97 29.33 -20.20 22.57
CA PHE A 97 29.52 -20.76 21.22
C PHE A 97 29.74 -19.65 20.20
N ALA A 98 28.93 -18.60 20.23
CA ALA A 98 29.00 -17.48 19.30
C ALA A 98 30.37 -16.77 19.36
N SER A 99 30.95 -16.62 20.56
CA SER A 99 32.28 -15.98 20.75
C SER A 99 33.43 -16.72 20.06
N LYS A 100 33.24 -18.03 19.76
CA LYS A 100 34.24 -18.86 19.09
C LYS A 100 34.08 -18.88 17.56
N LEU A 101 33.02 -18.28 17.05
CA LEU A 101 32.77 -18.25 15.61
C LEU A 101 33.76 -17.31 14.91
N LYS A 102 34.09 -17.65 13.69
CA LYS A 102 35.04 -16.88 12.89
C LYS A 102 34.57 -15.43 12.69
N ASP A 103 35.49 -14.50 12.87
CA ASP A 103 35.29 -13.04 12.71
C ASP A 103 34.34 -12.40 13.76
N VAL A 104 33.93 -13.15 14.78
CA VAL A 104 33.21 -12.60 15.94
C VAL A 104 34.24 -11.99 16.91
N VAL A 105 34.10 -10.70 17.17
CA VAL A 105 34.99 -9.93 18.09
C VAL A 105 34.43 -9.97 19.51
N ILE A 106 33.12 -9.89 19.65
CA ILE A 106 32.43 -9.92 20.92
C ILE A 106 31.11 -10.68 20.81
N ALA A 107 30.76 -11.41 21.87
CA ALA A 107 29.44 -12.00 22.07
C ALA A 107 28.93 -11.67 23.46
N ARG A 108 27.70 -11.16 23.58
CA ARG A 108 27.08 -10.80 24.85
C ARG A 108 25.73 -11.45 25.01
N GLU A 109 25.38 -11.76 26.24
CA GLU A 109 24.06 -12.19 26.66
C GLU A 109 23.31 -11.03 27.29
N ASN A 110 22.12 -10.73 26.82
CA ASN A 110 21.31 -9.61 27.31
C ASN A 110 19.92 -10.11 27.71
N LYS A 111 19.43 -9.68 28.85
CA LYS A 111 18.08 -10.04 29.29
C LYS A 111 17.00 -9.56 28.32
N TYR A 112 17.14 -8.32 27.83
CA TYR A 112 16.25 -7.71 26.83
C TYR A 112 17.09 -6.83 25.89
N THR A 113 17.63 -7.41 24.85
CA THR A 113 18.47 -6.68 23.87
C THR A 113 17.74 -5.52 23.20
N CYS A 114 16.41 -5.60 23.04
CA CYS A 114 15.58 -4.55 22.44
C CYS A 114 15.31 -3.36 23.38
N SER A 115 15.63 -3.46 24.68
CA SER A 115 15.51 -2.35 25.63
C SER A 115 16.52 -1.25 25.34
N ASP A 116 16.30 -0.05 25.91
CA ASP A 116 17.21 1.07 25.75
C ASP A 116 18.62 0.74 26.24
N SER A 117 18.74 0.04 27.37
CA SER A 117 20.03 -0.41 27.91
C SER A 117 20.74 -1.40 26.98
N GLY A 118 20.02 -2.39 26.44
CA GLY A 118 20.61 -3.34 25.49
C GLY A 118 21.03 -2.68 24.17
N GLN A 119 20.26 -1.71 23.69
CA GLN A 119 20.63 -0.93 22.52
C GLN A 119 21.83 -0.02 22.78
N GLU A 120 21.94 0.57 23.97
CA GLU A 120 23.10 1.41 24.30
C GLU A 120 24.39 0.60 24.39
N GLU A 121 24.34 -0.60 24.93
CA GLU A 121 25.48 -1.52 24.93
C GLU A 121 25.94 -1.86 23.50
N ILE A 122 25.01 -2.15 22.58
CA ILE A 122 25.33 -2.38 21.18
C ILE A 122 26.02 -1.15 20.56
N LYS A 123 25.52 0.07 20.84
CA LYS A 123 26.11 1.30 20.31
C LYS A 123 27.50 1.57 20.86
N GLN A 124 27.71 1.26 22.12
CA GLN A 124 29.01 1.39 22.79
C GLN A 124 30.02 0.45 22.17
N ASP A 125 29.68 -0.84 22.06
CA ASP A 125 30.56 -1.86 21.46
C ASP A 125 30.92 -1.54 19.99
N ILE A 126 29.96 -1.02 19.20
CA ILE A 126 30.22 -0.59 17.81
C ILE A 126 31.34 0.46 17.78
N LYS A 127 31.33 1.42 18.72
CA LYS A 127 32.29 2.51 18.76
C LYS A 127 33.65 2.10 19.35
N GLU A 128 33.63 1.31 20.45
CA GLU A 128 34.82 0.91 21.17
C GLU A 128 35.64 -0.17 20.46
N LEU A 129 34.95 -1.14 19.86
CA LEU A 129 35.56 -2.29 19.19
C LEU A 129 35.65 -2.11 17.67
N ASP A 130 35.16 -0.99 17.16
CA ASP A 130 35.10 -0.69 15.72
C ASP A 130 34.40 -1.82 14.95
N LEU A 131 33.21 -2.22 15.45
CA LEU A 131 32.44 -3.28 14.82
C LEU A 131 31.90 -2.80 13.48
N ASP A 132 31.94 -3.64 12.48
CA ASP A 132 31.42 -3.36 11.15
C ASP A 132 30.14 -4.12 10.83
N ARG A 133 29.77 -5.13 11.65
CA ARG A 133 28.54 -5.91 11.54
C ARG A 133 27.98 -6.27 12.91
N VAL A 134 26.67 -6.35 12.97
CA VAL A 134 25.95 -6.73 14.20
C VAL A 134 24.97 -7.87 13.90
N VAL A 135 25.01 -8.89 14.74
CA VAL A 135 24.06 -10.00 14.76
C VAL A 135 23.32 -9.99 16.09
N VAL A 136 21.99 -10.01 16.04
CA VAL A 136 21.14 -10.13 17.23
C VAL A 136 20.37 -11.45 17.16
N ALA A 137 20.62 -12.33 18.10
CA ALA A 137 19.87 -13.59 18.29
C ALA A 137 18.73 -13.34 19.28
N SER A 138 17.50 -13.22 18.78
CA SER A 138 16.34 -12.86 19.59
C SER A 138 15.01 -13.32 18.95
N CYS A 139 13.96 -12.55 19.11
CA CYS A 139 12.65 -12.78 18.50
C CYS A 139 12.64 -12.55 16.97
N SER A 140 11.44 -12.60 16.39
CA SER A 140 11.23 -12.42 14.95
C SER A 140 11.75 -11.08 14.44
N PRO A 141 12.47 -11.06 13.31
CA PRO A 141 12.84 -9.84 12.60
C PRO A 141 11.64 -8.92 12.27
N ARG A 142 10.46 -9.49 12.07
CA ARG A 142 9.22 -8.73 11.78
C ARG A 142 8.89 -7.69 12.85
N LEU A 143 9.31 -7.93 14.09
CA LEU A 143 9.01 -7.03 15.20
C LEU A 143 10.13 -6.01 15.43
N HIS A 144 11.37 -6.47 15.60
CA HIS A 144 12.45 -5.61 16.11
C HIS A 144 13.60 -5.32 15.13
N GLU A 145 13.56 -5.84 13.91
CA GLU A 145 14.56 -5.49 12.90
C GLU A 145 14.65 -3.97 12.66
N PRO A 146 13.54 -3.21 12.53
CA PRO A 146 13.59 -1.77 12.39
C PRO A 146 14.22 -1.07 13.60
N THR A 147 14.00 -1.59 14.81
CA THR A 147 14.57 -1.06 16.08
C THR A 147 16.10 -1.18 16.08
N PHE A 148 16.59 -2.38 15.81
CA PHE A 148 18.04 -2.62 15.79
C PHE A 148 18.75 -1.93 14.63
N ARG A 149 18.10 -1.84 13.46
CA ARG A 149 18.64 -1.07 12.33
C ARG A 149 18.77 0.42 12.65
N LYS A 150 17.83 1.01 13.41
CA LYS A 150 17.95 2.37 13.90
C LYS A 150 19.05 2.51 14.97
N CYS A 151 19.17 1.52 15.85
CA CYS A 151 20.20 1.47 16.89
C CYS A 151 21.61 1.52 16.28
N ILE A 152 21.94 0.63 15.36
CA ILE A 152 23.27 0.60 14.73
C ILE A 152 23.52 1.82 13.84
N GLU A 153 22.50 2.36 13.19
CA GLU A 153 22.58 3.59 12.40
C GLU A 153 22.90 4.80 13.30
N ALA A 154 22.32 4.86 14.50
CA ALA A 154 22.65 5.90 15.50
C ALA A 154 24.09 5.79 16.02
N ALA A 155 24.69 4.60 15.99
CA ALA A 155 26.11 4.41 16.30
C ALA A 155 27.07 4.72 15.14
N GLY A 156 26.52 5.07 13.95
CA GLY A 156 27.31 5.40 12.74
C GLY A 156 27.54 4.25 11.78
N LEU A 157 27.00 3.06 12.05
CA LEU A 157 27.10 1.91 11.16
C LEU A 157 26.02 1.95 10.10
N ASN A 158 26.30 1.42 8.90
CA ASN A 158 25.27 1.30 7.86
C ASN A 158 24.15 0.36 8.34
N ARG A 159 22.90 0.79 8.28
CA ARG A 159 21.74 0.04 8.79
C ARG A 159 21.53 -1.36 8.17
N TYR A 160 22.18 -1.65 7.06
CA TYR A 160 22.10 -2.95 6.37
C TYR A 160 23.24 -3.90 6.76
N MET A 161 24.17 -3.45 7.61
CA MET A 161 25.22 -4.27 8.20
C MET A 161 24.71 -5.01 9.46
N PHE A 162 23.47 -5.47 9.40
CA PHE A 162 22.72 -6.03 10.51
C PHE A 162 22.01 -7.33 10.10
N GLU A 163 22.06 -8.35 10.95
CA GLU A 163 21.33 -9.60 10.76
C GLU A 163 20.65 -10.02 12.06
N MET A 164 19.51 -10.71 11.96
CA MET A 164 18.82 -11.31 13.11
C MET A 164 18.72 -12.82 12.97
N ALA A 165 19.10 -13.53 14.06
CA ALA A 165 18.81 -14.93 14.24
C ALA A 165 17.52 -15.08 15.07
N ASN A 166 16.47 -15.67 14.49
CA ASN A 166 15.22 -15.89 15.22
C ASN A 166 15.33 -17.15 16.08
N ILE A 167 15.69 -16.98 17.36
CA ILE A 167 15.80 -18.06 18.34
C ILE A 167 14.57 -18.18 19.25
N ARG A 168 13.51 -17.42 18.97
CA ARG A 168 12.23 -17.52 19.66
C ARG A 168 11.23 -18.33 18.84
N GLU A 169 10.65 -17.76 17.79
CA GLU A 169 9.60 -18.41 16.98
C GLU A 169 10.11 -19.62 16.20
N HIS A 170 11.39 -19.61 15.79
CA HIS A 170 12.00 -20.73 15.08
C HIS A 170 12.70 -21.75 15.99
N CYS A 171 12.79 -21.50 17.29
CA CYS A 171 13.52 -22.35 18.22
C CYS A 171 12.77 -22.57 19.54
N SER A 172 12.78 -21.61 20.48
CA SER A 172 12.25 -21.82 21.83
C SER A 172 10.76 -22.15 21.88
N TRP A 173 9.96 -21.62 20.94
CA TRP A 173 8.52 -21.87 20.88
C TRP A 173 8.13 -23.18 20.19
N VAL A 174 9.05 -23.82 19.50
CA VAL A 174 8.79 -25.06 18.73
C VAL A 174 9.59 -26.25 19.24
N HIS A 175 10.32 -26.09 20.34
CA HIS A 175 11.08 -27.17 21.01
C HIS A 175 10.75 -27.21 22.50
N GLU A 176 10.53 -28.38 23.02
CA GLU A 176 10.33 -28.64 24.46
C GLU A 176 11.64 -29.05 25.14
N ASP A 177 12.51 -29.79 24.43
CA ASP A 177 13.80 -30.26 24.89
C ASP A 177 14.84 -29.15 24.87
N LYS A 178 15.34 -28.79 26.05
CA LYS A 178 16.30 -27.69 26.24
C LYS A 178 17.64 -27.90 25.54
N GLU A 179 18.11 -29.13 25.45
CA GLU A 179 19.39 -29.43 24.82
C GLU A 179 19.25 -29.28 23.30
N LYS A 180 18.22 -29.88 22.71
CA LYS A 180 17.94 -29.74 21.28
C LYS A 180 17.65 -28.29 20.89
N ALA A 181 16.90 -27.57 21.70
CA ALA A 181 16.65 -26.17 21.49
C ALA A 181 17.95 -25.32 21.52
N THR A 182 18.83 -25.62 22.48
CA THR A 182 20.11 -24.92 22.59
C THR A 182 21.01 -25.19 21.38
N GLU A 183 21.11 -26.44 20.92
CA GLU A 183 21.87 -26.79 19.71
C GLU A 183 21.26 -26.12 18.48
N LYS A 184 19.94 -26.14 18.34
CA LYS A 184 19.25 -25.44 17.26
C LYS A 184 19.52 -23.93 17.29
N ALA A 185 19.54 -23.30 18.46
CA ALA A 185 19.86 -21.89 18.60
C ALA A 185 21.31 -21.58 18.16
N LYS A 186 22.27 -22.46 18.49
CA LYS A 186 23.66 -22.35 17.99
C LYS A 186 23.72 -22.40 16.48
N ASP A 187 22.99 -23.32 15.83
CA ASP A 187 22.93 -23.42 14.38
C ASP A 187 22.37 -22.16 13.75
N LEU A 188 21.27 -21.60 14.30
CA LEU A 188 20.67 -20.39 13.81
C LEU A 188 21.62 -19.18 13.94
N VAL A 189 22.36 -19.09 15.06
CA VAL A 189 23.36 -18.04 15.25
C VAL A 189 24.54 -18.22 14.28
N ALA A 190 25.03 -19.44 14.09
CA ALA A 190 26.12 -19.72 13.16
C ALA A 190 25.74 -19.35 11.72
N MET A 191 24.49 -19.67 11.32
CA MET A 191 23.96 -19.26 10.00
C MET A 191 23.87 -17.73 9.87
N ALA A 192 23.38 -17.02 10.90
CA ALA A 192 23.28 -15.57 10.90
C ALA A 192 24.66 -14.90 10.85
N VAL A 193 25.65 -15.39 11.61
CA VAL A 193 27.03 -14.92 11.57
C VAL A 193 27.66 -15.18 10.19
N SER A 194 27.43 -16.37 9.63
CA SER A 194 27.91 -16.70 8.28
C SER A 194 27.33 -15.75 7.22
N LYS A 195 26.03 -15.46 7.30
CA LYS A 195 25.36 -14.49 6.42
C LYS A 195 25.89 -13.07 6.66
N ALA A 196 26.06 -12.67 7.93
CA ALA A 196 26.55 -11.33 8.28
C ALA A 196 27.93 -11.05 7.66
N ARG A 197 28.80 -12.03 7.56
CA ARG A 197 30.13 -11.90 6.91
C ARG A 197 30.05 -11.43 5.47
N HIS A 198 28.96 -11.69 4.77
CA HIS A 198 28.74 -11.35 3.37
C HIS A 198 27.86 -10.09 3.18
N LEU A 199 27.41 -9.45 4.25
CA LEU A 199 26.65 -8.20 4.15
C LEU A 199 27.53 -7.10 3.55
N MET A 200 26.89 -6.28 2.72
CA MET A 200 27.52 -5.10 2.12
C MET A 200 26.69 -3.86 2.47
N PRO A 201 27.33 -2.71 2.69
CA PRO A 201 26.61 -1.47 2.96
C PRO A 201 25.80 -1.08 1.73
N LEU A 202 24.52 -0.80 1.94
CA LEU A 202 23.62 -0.35 0.89
C LEU A 202 23.39 1.16 0.99
N PRO A 203 23.38 1.89 -0.14
CA PRO A 203 23.08 3.31 -0.15
C PRO A 203 21.59 3.55 0.09
N LYS A 204 21.27 4.69 0.72
CA LYS A 204 19.89 5.18 0.78
C LYS A 204 19.50 5.76 -0.58
N ILE A 205 18.55 5.13 -1.25
CA ILE A 205 17.97 5.66 -2.48
C ILE A 205 16.91 6.69 -2.10
N ARG A 206 17.06 7.92 -2.57
CA ARG A 206 16.07 8.98 -2.44
C ARG A 206 15.35 9.15 -3.76
N SER A 207 14.03 9.10 -3.71
CA SER A 207 13.19 9.38 -4.86
C SER A 207 12.26 10.55 -4.54
N PRO A 208 12.06 11.50 -5.47
CA PRO A 208 11.06 12.55 -5.30
C PRO A 208 9.67 11.90 -5.21
N VAL A 209 8.85 12.37 -4.29
CA VAL A 209 7.51 11.85 -4.06
C VAL A 209 6.48 12.88 -4.53
N THR A 210 5.56 12.44 -5.38
CA THR A 210 4.38 13.23 -5.74
C THR A 210 3.41 13.22 -4.56
N LYS A 211 3.18 14.39 -3.94
CA LYS A 211 2.32 14.55 -2.76
C LYS A 211 0.83 14.47 -3.14
N LYS A 212 0.40 13.32 -3.65
CA LYS A 212 -1.00 13.01 -4.00
C LYS A 212 -1.30 11.58 -3.60
N ALA A 213 -2.53 11.32 -3.19
CA ALA A 213 -2.97 10.00 -2.81
C ALA A 213 -4.07 9.48 -3.75
N LEU A 214 -4.13 8.18 -3.94
CA LEU A 214 -5.24 7.49 -4.57
C LEU A 214 -5.77 6.46 -3.59
N VAL A 215 -7.06 6.54 -3.30
CA VAL A 215 -7.81 5.57 -2.51
C VAL A 215 -8.74 4.81 -3.45
N ILE A 216 -8.67 3.48 -3.42
CA ILE A 216 -9.47 2.61 -4.29
C ILE A 216 -10.52 1.91 -3.45
N GLY A 217 -11.80 2.18 -3.78
CA GLY A 217 -12.97 1.72 -3.04
C GLY A 217 -13.43 2.72 -2.00
N ALA A 218 -14.69 3.18 -2.15
CA ALA A 218 -15.30 4.16 -1.28
C ALA A 218 -16.35 3.53 -0.34
N GLY A 219 -16.00 2.41 0.29
CA GLY A 219 -16.65 1.94 1.52
C GLY A 219 -16.19 2.78 2.71
N VAL A 220 -16.67 2.48 3.92
CA VAL A 220 -16.39 3.27 5.14
C VAL A 220 -14.89 3.47 5.39
N ALA A 221 -14.08 2.44 5.16
CA ALA A 221 -12.63 2.51 5.34
C ALA A 221 -11.98 3.46 4.31
N GLY A 222 -12.38 3.36 3.03
CA GLY A 222 -11.86 4.24 1.98
C GLY A 222 -12.31 5.68 2.16
N ILE A 223 -13.55 5.91 2.56
CA ILE A 223 -14.07 7.23 2.91
C ILE A 223 -13.24 7.86 4.03
N GLN A 224 -13.05 7.14 5.14
CA GLN A 224 -12.26 7.66 6.27
C GLN A 224 -10.80 7.92 5.87
N SER A 225 -10.17 6.98 5.17
CA SER A 225 -8.80 7.18 4.69
C SER A 225 -8.65 8.38 3.75
N ALA A 226 -9.65 8.61 2.89
CA ALA A 226 -9.62 9.75 1.98
C ALA A 226 -9.76 11.08 2.73
N LEU A 227 -10.65 11.14 3.75
CA LEU A 227 -10.81 12.31 4.61
C LEU A 227 -9.52 12.59 5.39
N ASP A 228 -8.96 11.59 6.08
CA ASP A 228 -7.74 11.75 6.86
C ASP A 228 -6.57 12.27 6.01
N LEU A 229 -6.40 11.72 4.79
CA LEU A 229 -5.37 12.18 3.87
C LEU A 229 -5.62 13.61 3.37
N ALA A 230 -6.87 13.95 3.11
CA ALA A 230 -7.25 15.27 2.62
C ALA A 230 -7.12 16.35 3.70
N ASP A 231 -7.47 16.02 4.96
CA ASP A 231 -7.30 16.86 6.14
C ASP A 231 -5.81 17.13 6.43
N MET A 232 -4.95 16.15 6.17
CA MET A 232 -3.48 16.34 6.20
C MET A 232 -2.93 17.20 5.04
N GLY A 233 -3.81 17.71 4.15
CA GLY A 233 -3.46 18.58 3.05
C GLY A 233 -3.02 17.88 1.76
N PHE A 234 -3.21 16.56 1.64
CA PHE A 234 -2.89 15.85 0.40
C PHE A 234 -4.05 15.90 -0.58
N LYS A 235 -3.78 16.25 -1.84
CA LYS A 235 -4.76 16.05 -2.92
C LYS A 235 -5.04 14.56 -3.06
N THR A 236 -6.28 14.15 -2.77
CA THR A 236 -6.70 12.75 -2.70
C THR A 236 -7.71 12.45 -3.79
N TYR A 237 -7.47 11.39 -4.54
CA TYR A 237 -8.41 10.84 -5.52
C TYR A 237 -9.09 9.61 -4.91
N LEU A 238 -10.41 9.61 -4.83
CA LEU A 238 -11.21 8.50 -4.33
C LEU A 238 -11.96 7.83 -5.48
N VAL A 239 -11.60 6.59 -5.81
CA VAL A 239 -12.20 5.83 -6.93
C VAL A 239 -13.21 4.83 -6.39
N GLU A 240 -14.42 4.84 -6.94
CA GLU A 240 -15.49 3.90 -6.60
C GLU A 240 -16.13 3.32 -7.88
N LYS A 241 -16.26 2.00 -7.95
CA LYS A 241 -16.83 1.29 -9.09
C LYS A 241 -18.33 1.45 -9.23
N ASN A 242 -19.02 1.64 -8.10
CA ASN A 242 -20.47 1.85 -8.04
C ASN A 242 -20.84 3.32 -8.32
N PRO A 243 -22.10 3.57 -8.70
CA PRO A 243 -22.59 4.93 -8.93
C PRO A 243 -22.55 5.85 -7.72
N SER A 244 -22.56 5.30 -6.50
CA SER A 244 -22.44 6.03 -5.25
C SER A 244 -21.36 5.43 -4.35
N ILE A 245 -20.79 6.24 -3.48
CA ILE A 245 -19.95 5.81 -2.37
C ILE A 245 -20.80 5.25 -1.24
N GLY A 246 -20.17 4.66 -0.22
CA GLY A 246 -20.83 4.10 0.98
C GLY A 246 -20.60 2.59 1.15
N GLY A 247 -20.42 1.84 0.04
CA GLY A 247 -20.14 0.41 0.07
C GLY A 247 -21.23 -0.39 0.81
N HIS A 248 -20.81 -1.46 1.48
CA HIS A 248 -21.75 -2.33 2.20
C HIS A 248 -22.41 -1.65 3.41
N MET A 249 -21.73 -0.70 4.05
CA MET A 249 -22.29 -0.01 5.20
C MET A 249 -23.57 0.77 4.84
N ALA A 250 -23.65 1.31 3.61
CA ALA A 250 -24.86 1.98 3.14
C ALA A 250 -26.06 1.03 2.98
N MET A 251 -25.84 -0.28 2.89
CA MET A 251 -26.87 -1.34 2.73
C MET A 251 -27.33 -1.92 4.07
N LEU A 252 -26.69 -1.54 5.19
CA LEU A 252 -27.03 -2.04 6.51
C LEU A 252 -28.01 -1.11 7.20
N ASP A 253 -28.95 -1.67 7.96
CA ASP A 253 -29.82 -0.92 8.85
C ASP A 253 -29.01 -0.41 10.06
N LYS A 254 -28.30 -1.34 10.72
CA LYS A 254 -27.55 -1.05 11.95
C LYS A 254 -26.13 -1.62 11.92
N THR A 255 -25.25 -1.04 12.71
CA THR A 255 -23.85 -1.50 12.87
C THR A 255 -23.70 -2.29 14.16
N PHE A 256 -22.91 -3.37 14.11
CA PHE A 256 -22.48 -4.11 15.29
C PHE A 256 -21.17 -3.50 15.85
N PRO A 257 -20.92 -3.48 17.16
CA PRO A 257 -21.79 -4.00 18.27
C PRO A 257 -22.75 -2.96 18.87
N THR A 258 -22.66 -1.70 18.49
CA THR A 258 -23.37 -0.57 19.13
C THR A 258 -24.83 -0.47 18.74
N ILE A 259 -25.25 -1.20 17.67
CA ILE A 259 -26.62 -1.17 17.12
C ILE A 259 -27.03 0.26 16.67
N ASP A 260 -26.06 1.07 16.28
CA ASP A 260 -26.30 2.41 15.74
C ASP A 260 -26.86 2.36 14.31
N CYS A 261 -27.59 3.39 13.93
CA CYS A 261 -28.08 3.58 12.57
C CYS A 261 -26.88 3.73 11.60
N SER A 262 -26.75 2.79 10.69
CA SER A 262 -25.60 2.70 9.77
C SER A 262 -25.45 3.94 8.88
N ILE A 263 -26.56 4.36 8.25
CA ILE A 263 -26.54 5.51 7.34
C ILE A 263 -26.40 6.84 8.10
N CYS A 264 -26.86 6.90 9.37
CA CYS A 264 -26.73 8.09 10.19
C CYS A 264 -25.26 8.39 10.54
N ILE A 265 -24.43 7.35 10.66
CA ILE A 265 -22.98 7.49 10.86
C ILE A 265 -22.26 7.74 9.53
N LEU A 266 -22.68 7.03 8.50
CA LEU A 266 -22.00 7.06 7.19
C LEU A 266 -22.33 8.31 6.37
N GLY A 267 -23.60 8.77 6.40
CA GLY A 267 -24.11 9.87 5.59
C GLY A 267 -23.30 11.16 5.72
N PRO A 268 -23.04 11.66 6.94
CA PRO A 268 -22.18 12.83 7.14
C PRO A 268 -20.81 12.68 6.50
N LYS A 269 -20.14 11.54 6.70
CA LYS A 269 -18.81 11.27 6.10
C LYS A 269 -18.85 11.23 4.56
N MET A 270 -19.93 10.70 3.97
CA MET A 270 -20.14 10.72 2.52
C MET A 270 -20.31 12.15 2.01
N SER A 271 -21.06 12.97 2.72
CA SER A 271 -21.24 14.39 2.43
C SER A 271 -19.92 15.16 2.52
N ASP A 272 -19.12 14.90 3.56
CA ASP A 272 -17.81 15.50 3.73
C ASP A 272 -16.89 15.17 2.57
N VAL A 273 -16.84 13.90 2.14
CA VAL A 273 -16.08 13.49 0.93
C VAL A 273 -16.54 14.25 -0.31
N GLY A 274 -17.86 14.38 -0.51
CA GLY A 274 -18.43 15.06 -1.67
C GLY A 274 -18.09 16.54 -1.76
N ASN A 275 -17.88 17.19 -0.61
CA ASN A 275 -17.65 18.63 -0.50
C ASN A 275 -16.19 19.01 -0.17
N HIS A 276 -15.32 18.04 0.12
CA HIS A 276 -13.95 18.33 0.57
C HIS A 276 -13.08 18.88 -0.57
N PRO A 277 -12.43 20.06 -0.42
CA PRO A 277 -11.68 20.73 -1.50
C PRO A 277 -10.46 19.92 -1.97
N ASN A 278 -9.88 19.10 -1.11
CA ASN A 278 -8.73 18.25 -1.42
C ASN A 278 -9.10 16.86 -1.94
N ILE A 279 -10.40 16.49 -1.96
CA ILE A 279 -10.85 15.21 -2.50
C ILE A 279 -11.40 15.41 -3.90
N GLU A 280 -10.99 14.53 -4.80
CA GLU A 280 -11.59 14.37 -6.12
C GLU A 280 -12.27 13.00 -6.18
N LEU A 281 -13.60 13.03 -6.12
CA LEU A 281 -14.42 11.84 -6.13
C LEU A 281 -14.63 11.34 -7.56
N LEU A 282 -14.17 10.14 -7.84
CA LEU A 282 -14.31 9.41 -9.09
C LEU A 282 -15.27 8.23 -8.88
N ALA A 283 -16.54 8.56 -8.62
CA ALA A 283 -17.59 7.54 -8.54
C ALA A 283 -17.93 7.00 -9.94
N TYR A 284 -18.42 5.77 -10.00
CA TYR A 284 -18.70 5.00 -11.23
C TYR A 284 -17.45 4.88 -12.11
N SER A 285 -16.32 4.56 -11.48
CA SER A 285 -15.01 4.51 -12.13
C SER A 285 -14.21 3.32 -11.64
N GLU A 286 -13.40 2.74 -12.51
CA GLU A 286 -12.57 1.57 -12.22
C GLU A 286 -11.12 1.81 -12.57
N VAL A 287 -10.21 1.29 -11.74
CA VAL A 287 -8.78 1.31 -12.03
C VAL A 287 -8.45 0.23 -13.03
N GLU A 288 -7.92 0.60 -14.20
CA GLU A 288 -7.51 -0.34 -15.24
C GLU A 288 -6.07 -0.80 -15.08
N SER A 289 -5.17 0.11 -14.71
CA SER A 289 -3.75 -0.24 -14.54
C SER A 289 -3.04 0.70 -13.59
N VAL A 290 -2.03 0.16 -12.91
CA VAL A 290 -1.10 0.90 -12.05
C VAL A 290 0.31 0.60 -12.52
N GLN A 291 1.10 1.63 -12.81
CA GLN A 291 2.48 1.55 -13.26
C GLN A 291 3.35 2.53 -12.50
N GLY A 292 4.65 2.27 -12.43
CA GLY A 292 5.61 3.16 -11.77
C GLY A 292 6.19 2.52 -10.50
N TYR A 293 6.57 3.36 -9.55
CA TYR A 293 7.22 2.95 -8.31
C TYR A 293 6.79 3.86 -7.16
N ILE A 294 7.15 3.50 -5.94
CA ILE A 294 6.76 4.23 -4.72
C ILE A 294 7.07 5.73 -4.85
N GLY A 295 6.03 6.55 -4.66
CA GLY A 295 6.08 8.00 -4.80
C GLY A 295 5.83 8.53 -6.20
N ASN A 296 5.82 7.68 -7.25
CA ASN A 296 5.64 8.09 -8.65
C ASN A 296 4.78 7.08 -9.44
N PHE A 297 3.63 6.73 -8.90
CA PHE A 297 2.68 5.88 -9.61
C PHE A 297 1.94 6.64 -10.70
N ARG A 298 1.69 5.95 -11.81
CA ARG A 298 0.80 6.36 -12.90
C ARG A 298 -0.38 5.40 -12.93
N VAL A 299 -1.57 5.94 -12.68
CA VAL A 299 -2.78 5.13 -12.61
C VAL A 299 -3.70 5.50 -13.77
N LYS A 300 -4.21 4.50 -14.48
CA LYS A 300 -5.25 4.66 -15.51
C LYS A 300 -6.59 4.31 -14.88
N VAL A 301 -7.51 5.26 -14.91
CA VAL A 301 -8.87 5.09 -14.39
C VAL A 301 -9.86 5.24 -15.55
N ARG A 302 -10.77 4.28 -15.68
CA ARG A 302 -11.89 4.33 -16.62
C ARG A 302 -13.12 4.84 -15.89
N LYS A 303 -13.67 5.96 -16.35
CA LYS A 303 -14.93 6.52 -15.88
C LYS A 303 -16.06 5.94 -16.74
N LYS A 304 -17.02 5.25 -16.13
CA LYS A 304 -18.19 4.73 -16.80
C LYS A 304 -19.19 5.86 -17.09
N ALA A 305 -19.90 5.76 -18.21
CA ALA A 305 -20.91 6.74 -18.56
C ALA A 305 -22.17 6.57 -17.69
N ARG A 306 -22.63 7.64 -17.07
CA ARG A 306 -23.90 7.67 -16.32
C ARG A 306 -25.10 7.97 -17.20
N TYR A 307 -24.86 8.57 -18.38
CA TYR A 307 -25.87 9.11 -19.30
C TYR A 307 -26.71 10.26 -18.72
N THR A 308 -26.27 10.82 -17.62
CA THR A 308 -26.75 12.08 -17.04
C THR A 308 -25.59 13.03 -16.88
N ASN A 309 -25.84 14.35 -17.01
CA ASN A 309 -24.84 15.38 -16.85
C ASN A 309 -24.65 15.82 -15.40
N GLU A 310 -23.83 16.86 -15.19
CA GLU A 310 -23.53 17.38 -13.85
C GLU A 310 -24.66 18.20 -13.24
N ASP A 311 -25.61 18.64 -14.04
CA ASP A 311 -26.77 19.42 -13.60
C ASP A 311 -27.85 18.52 -12.97
N CYS A 312 -27.69 17.20 -13.03
CA CYS A 312 -28.63 16.26 -12.42
C CYS A 312 -28.64 16.41 -10.90
N ASN A 313 -29.77 16.82 -10.35
CA ASN A 313 -30.02 16.99 -8.91
C ASN A 313 -30.73 15.79 -8.26
N GLY A 314 -30.99 14.72 -9.01
CA GLY A 314 -31.68 13.53 -8.49
C GLY A 314 -33.18 13.71 -8.25
N CYS A 315 -33.87 14.59 -8.96
CA CYS A 315 -35.29 14.92 -8.76
C CYS A 315 -36.26 13.75 -8.91
N GLY A 316 -35.89 12.70 -9.64
CA GLY A 316 -36.73 11.50 -9.74
C GLY A 316 -37.50 11.34 -11.03
N GLU A 317 -37.81 12.37 -11.73
CA GLU A 317 -38.71 12.33 -12.88
C GLU A 317 -38.27 11.35 -13.97
N CYS A 318 -36.96 11.19 -14.17
CA CYS A 318 -36.42 10.27 -15.19
C CYS A 318 -36.65 8.79 -14.88
N TRP A 319 -36.67 8.38 -13.61
CA TRP A 319 -36.96 6.99 -13.27
C TRP A 319 -38.45 6.72 -13.10
N GLU A 320 -39.28 7.71 -12.82
CA GLU A 320 -40.72 7.51 -12.79
C GLU A 320 -41.28 7.11 -14.15
N VAL A 321 -40.80 7.77 -15.23
CA VAL A 321 -41.24 7.50 -16.60
C VAL A 321 -40.46 6.34 -17.27
N CYS A 322 -39.41 5.80 -16.63
CA CYS A 322 -38.59 4.74 -17.19
C CYS A 322 -39.41 3.42 -17.28
N PRO A 323 -39.61 2.82 -18.48
CA PRO A 323 -40.40 1.61 -18.63
C PRO A 323 -39.65 0.34 -18.21
N VAL A 324 -38.32 0.36 -18.19
CA VAL A 324 -37.48 -0.82 -17.96
C VAL A 324 -37.32 -1.11 -16.49
N ILE A 325 -37.60 -2.34 -16.08
CA ILE A 325 -37.47 -2.85 -14.71
C ILE A 325 -36.36 -3.88 -14.68
N CYS A 326 -35.44 -3.76 -13.73
CA CYS A 326 -34.34 -4.66 -13.51
C CYS A 326 -34.17 -4.99 -12.01
N LYS A 327 -33.29 -5.92 -11.69
CA LYS A 327 -32.97 -6.27 -10.30
C LYS A 327 -32.26 -5.12 -9.61
N ASN A 328 -32.59 -4.90 -8.34
CA ASN A 328 -31.92 -3.90 -7.54
C ASN A 328 -30.72 -4.52 -6.82
N GLU A 329 -29.52 -4.14 -7.21
CA GLU A 329 -28.27 -4.65 -6.60
C GLU A 329 -28.05 -4.12 -5.17
N PHE A 330 -28.63 -2.96 -4.87
CA PHE A 330 -28.51 -2.35 -3.52
C PHE A 330 -29.20 -3.21 -2.46
N ASP A 331 -30.34 -3.79 -2.76
CA ASP A 331 -31.07 -4.72 -1.90
C ASP A 331 -30.76 -6.20 -2.18
N ARG A 332 -29.65 -6.47 -2.85
CA ARG A 332 -29.19 -7.82 -3.20
C ARG A 332 -30.14 -8.56 -4.16
N GLY A 333 -30.93 -7.82 -4.92
CA GLY A 333 -31.85 -8.37 -5.90
C GLY A 333 -33.16 -8.90 -5.32
N THR A 334 -33.49 -8.53 -4.07
CA THR A 334 -34.75 -8.90 -3.42
C THR A 334 -35.92 -8.07 -3.92
N GLY A 335 -35.66 -6.88 -4.45
CA GLY A 335 -36.66 -6.00 -5.04
C GLY A 335 -36.29 -5.55 -6.47
N PRO A 336 -37.25 -4.95 -7.19
CA PRO A 336 -37.00 -4.34 -8.50
C PRO A 336 -36.51 -2.90 -8.37
N ARG A 337 -35.80 -2.43 -9.40
CA ARG A 337 -35.53 -1.01 -9.65
C ARG A 337 -35.77 -0.66 -11.12
N LYS A 338 -35.81 0.61 -11.41
CA LYS A 338 -35.80 1.09 -12.81
C LYS A 338 -34.38 1.05 -13.39
N ALA A 339 -34.26 0.94 -14.72
CA ALA A 339 -32.95 1.05 -15.38
C ALA A 339 -32.34 2.45 -15.21
N CYS A 340 -33.17 3.49 -15.13
CA CYS A 340 -32.75 4.81 -14.68
C CYS A 340 -32.98 4.92 -13.17
N TYR A 341 -31.93 5.19 -12.38
CA TYR A 341 -32.02 5.11 -10.92
C TYR A 341 -30.93 5.93 -10.20
N ILE A 342 -31.14 6.15 -8.93
CA ILE A 342 -30.09 6.41 -7.94
C ILE A 342 -30.00 5.20 -7.00
N PRO A 343 -28.81 4.78 -6.52
CA PRO A 343 -28.70 3.56 -5.72
C PRO A 343 -29.52 3.58 -4.41
N PHE A 344 -29.55 4.74 -3.74
CA PHE A 344 -30.31 4.96 -2.47
C PHE A 344 -30.45 6.46 -2.22
N PRO A 345 -31.39 6.88 -1.37
CA PRO A 345 -31.73 8.31 -1.18
C PRO A 345 -30.59 9.22 -0.76
N GLN A 346 -29.60 8.71 0.00
CA GLN A 346 -28.44 9.47 0.48
C GLN A 346 -27.19 9.30 -0.41
N ALA A 347 -27.38 8.88 -1.67
CA ALA A 347 -26.29 8.63 -2.59
C ALA A 347 -25.40 9.87 -2.80
N VAL A 348 -24.08 9.63 -2.85
CA VAL A 348 -23.08 10.66 -3.18
C VAL A 348 -22.20 10.14 -4.33
N PRO A 349 -22.13 10.82 -5.46
CA PRO A 349 -22.95 12.02 -5.83
C PRO A 349 -24.44 11.68 -6.01
N MET A 350 -25.30 12.65 -5.74
CA MET A 350 -26.75 12.53 -5.95
C MET A 350 -27.06 12.70 -7.44
N ARG A 351 -26.82 11.67 -8.23
CA ARG A 351 -27.01 11.67 -9.68
C ARG A 351 -27.65 10.40 -10.16
N ALA A 352 -28.62 10.53 -11.02
CA ALA A 352 -29.19 9.37 -11.71
C ALA A 352 -28.12 8.69 -12.60
N THR A 353 -28.26 7.40 -12.75
CA THR A 353 -27.44 6.56 -13.63
C THR A 353 -28.39 5.71 -14.47
N ILE A 354 -28.08 5.52 -15.74
CA ILE A 354 -28.84 4.62 -16.61
C ILE A 354 -28.05 3.33 -16.79
N ASP A 355 -28.66 2.23 -16.39
CA ASP A 355 -28.14 0.88 -16.62
C ASP A 355 -28.50 0.46 -18.05
N LYS A 356 -27.48 0.32 -18.89
CA LYS A 356 -27.67 -0.05 -20.30
C LYS A 356 -27.66 -1.53 -20.55
N ASP A 357 -27.18 -2.31 -19.59
CA ASP A 357 -26.97 -3.75 -19.72
C ASP A 357 -28.18 -4.54 -19.19
N SER A 358 -29.22 -3.83 -18.74
CA SER A 358 -30.47 -4.38 -18.19
C SER A 358 -31.59 -4.43 -19.19
#